data_30e8d0218ebcaa36604fd132c600b6dd
#
_entry.id   30e8d0218ebcaa36604fd132c600b6dd
#
_cell.length_a   1.000
_cell.length_b   1.000
_cell.length_c   1.000
_cell.angle_alpha   90.00
_cell.angle_beta   90.00
_cell.angle_gamma   90.00
#
_symmetry.space_group_name_H-M   'P 1'
#
loop_
_entity.id
_entity.type
_entity.pdbx_description
1 polymer ?
#
loop_
_entity_poly.entity_id
_entity_poly.type
_entity_poly.pdbx_seq_one_letter_code
_entity_poly.pdbx_strand_id
1 'polypeptide(L)'
;SRAKDTEGVIEECIAEVCYTMGQVTRIYDRTLIAVFKENRKVLREMVQQSNDLFYRSRERKYKVMPLLLRLQDNEIDSGHYYVQVVDYMNEITKSLLHVTRPCFDHIDNNHEGMTREQIEDLMKINDEVETIFTRINVMLRNNDFADIDLILELRDELFESIADAIKRQLKRIKNKQSSTKASLLY
;
A
#
# COMPACT_ATOMS: atom_id res chain seq x y z
N SER A 1 27.32 23.24 -9.10
CA SER A 1 27.21 22.38 -7.91
C SER A 1 25.75 22.23 -7.45
N ARG A 2 24.94 23.32 -7.43
CA ARG A 2 23.49 23.23 -7.03
C ARG A 2 22.64 22.32 -7.89
N ALA A 3 22.84 22.31 -9.22
CA ALA A 3 22.06 21.45 -10.12
C ALA A 3 22.33 19.94 -9.90
N LYS A 4 23.57 19.56 -9.60
CA LYS A 4 23.96 18.17 -9.29
C LYS A 4 23.37 17.71 -7.95
N ASP A 5 23.33 18.57 -6.95
CA ASP A 5 22.76 18.26 -5.63
C ASP A 5 21.24 18.07 -5.71
N THR A 6 20.55 18.91 -6.50
CA THR A 6 19.11 18.80 -6.78
C THR A 6 18.77 17.51 -7.50
N GLU A 7 19.51 17.17 -8.56
CA GLU A 7 19.32 15.94 -9.33
C GLU A 7 19.55 14.70 -8.45
N GLY A 8 20.58 14.71 -7.61
CA GLY A 8 20.86 13.65 -6.66
C GLY A 8 19.74 13.43 -5.63
N VAL A 9 19.14 14.49 -5.11
CA VAL A 9 18.00 14.42 -4.18
C VAL A 9 16.77 13.80 -4.86
N ILE A 10 16.47 14.22 -6.08
CA ILE A 10 15.34 13.69 -6.86
C ILE A 10 15.56 12.20 -7.18
N GLU A 11 16.75 11.82 -7.64
CA GLU A 11 17.08 10.41 -7.92
C GLU A 11 16.97 9.53 -6.67
N GLU A 12 17.46 10.01 -5.52
CA GLU A 12 17.32 9.29 -4.25
C GLU A 12 15.86 9.15 -3.86
N CYS A 13 15.05 10.18 -4.01
CA CYS A 13 13.62 10.15 -3.76
C CYS A 13 12.90 9.10 -4.65
N ILE A 14 13.19 9.10 -5.95
CA ILE A 14 12.61 8.14 -6.89
C ILE A 14 13.00 6.71 -6.53
N ALA A 15 14.26 6.47 -6.24
CA ALA A 15 14.77 5.16 -5.86
C ALA A 15 14.08 4.64 -4.58
N GLU A 16 13.89 5.48 -3.60
CA GLU A 16 13.23 5.13 -2.34
C GLU A 16 11.72 4.86 -2.55
N VAL A 17 11.04 5.65 -3.37
CA VAL A 17 9.65 5.42 -3.74
C VAL A 17 9.49 4.06 -4.44
N CYS A 18 10.34 3.74 -5.41
CA CYS A 18 10.33 2.47 -6.13
C CYS A 18 10.57 1.29 -5.17
N TYR A 19 11.54 1.40 -4.29
CA TYR A 19 11.84 0.39 -3.28
C TYR A 19 10.61 0.17 -2.37
N THR A 20 10.05 1.24 -1.84
CA THR A 20 8.89 1.17 -0.92
C THR A 20 7.68 0.54 -1.60
N MET A 21 7.34 0.95 -2.83
CA MET A 21 6.24 0.37 -3.60
C MET A 21 6.41 -1.14 -3.80
N GLY A 22 7.62 -1.56 -4.19
CA GLY A 22 7.94 -2.98 -4.38
C GLY A 22 7.79 -3.78 -3.09
N GLN A 23 8.25 -3.25 -1.96
CA GLN A 23 8.12 -3.90 -0.66
C GLN A 23 6.67 -3.97 -0.17
N VAL A 24 5.90 -2.90 -0.33
CA VAL A 24 4.48 -2.87 0.05
C VAL A 24 3.70 -3.95 -0.70
N THR A 25 3.82 -4.04 -2.01
CA THR A 25 3.10 -5.03 -2.81
C THR A 25 3.53 -6.46 -2.45
N ARG A 26 4.82 -6.70 -2.26
CA ARG A 26 5.35 -8.00 -1.85
C ARG A 26 4.82 -8.45 -0.48
N ILE A 27 4.88 -7.56 0.51
CA ILE A 27 4.41 -7.87 1.88
C ILE A 27 2.90 -8.11 1.87
N TYR A 28 2.15 -7.31 1.15
CA TYR A 28 0.71 -7.47 1.02
C TYR A 28 0.34 -8.82 0.42
N ASP A 29 0.91 -9.19 -0.73
CA ASP A 29 0.68 -10.48 -1.38
C ASP A 29 1.01 -11.66 -0.46
N ARG A 30 2.16 -11.64 0.18
CA ARG A 30 2.59 -12.69 1.11
C ARG A 30 1.67 -12.80 2.32
N THR A 31 1.19 -11.67 2.83
CA THR A 31 0.25 -11.64 3.94
C THR A 31 -1.06 -12.32 3.56
N LEU A 32 -1.63 -12.01 2.40
CA LEU A 32 -2.88 -12.63 1.94
C LEU A 32 -2.73 -14.13 1.75
N ILE A 33 -1.66 -14.58 1.11
CA ILE A 33 -1.37 -16.00 0.91
C ILE A 33 -1.20 -16.72 2.25
N ALA A 34 -0.48 -16.09 3.19
CA ALA A 34 -0.25 -16.65 4.52
C ALA A 34 -1.54 -16.74 5.34
N VAL A 35 -2.46 -15.78 5.23
CA VAL A 35 -3.79 -15.86 5.85
C VAL A 35 -4.58 -17.02 5.27
N PHE A 36 -4.61 -17.16 3.95
CA PHE A 36 -5.30 -18.26 3.29
C PHE A 36 -4.75 -19.63 3.71
N LYS A 37 -3.43 -19.75 3.83
CA LYS A 37 -2.75 -20.99 4.28
C LYS A 37 -2.66 -21.13 5.79
N GLU A 38 -3.16 -20.16 6.55
CA GLU A 38 -3.06 -20.11 8.01
C GLU A 38 -1.60 -20.24 8.52
N ASN A 39 -0.67 -19.64 7.79
CA ASN A 39 0.76 -19.70 8.09
C ASN A 39 1.17 -18.59 9.08
N ARG A 40 1.06 -18.91 10.37
CA ARG A 40 1.39 -17.98 11.47
C ARG A 40 2.82 -17.46 11.40
N LYS A 41 3.78 -18.31 11.07
CA LYS A 41 5.20 -17.93 11.00
C LYS A 41 5.44 -16.85 9.96
N VAL A 42 4.91 -17.03 8.76
CA VAL A 42 5.04 -16.05 7.68
C VAL A 42 4.32 -14.75 8.04
N LEU A 43 3.15 -14.82 8.67
CA LEU A 43 2.42 -13.63 9.13
C LEU A 43 3.24 -12.83 10.15
N ARG A 44 3.90 -13.50 11.09
CA ARG A 44 4.79 -12.83 12.04
C ARG A 44 5.95 -12.13 11.34
N GLU A 45 6.55 -12.78 10.36
CA GLU A 45 7.62 -12.19 9.54
C GLU A 45 7.10 -10.95 8.77
N MET A 46 5.88 -11.01 8.24
CA MET A 46 5.28 -9.89 7.51
C MET A 46 5.00 -8.69 8.43
N VAL A 47 4.55 -8.93 9.64
CA VAL A 47 4.41 -7.86 10.66
C VAL A 47 5.76 -7.19 10.91
N GLN A 48 6.82 -7.99 11.13
CA GLN A 48 8.16 -7.46 11.36
C GLN A 48 8.68 -6.65 10.16
N GLN A 49 8.53 -7.18 8.98
CA GLN A 49 8.95 -6.48 7.75
C GLN A 49 8.16 -5.20 7.50
N SER A 50 6.87 -5.18 7.84
CA SER A 50 6.04 -3.96 7.78
C SER A 50 6.52 -2.90 8.77
N ASN A 51 6.87 -3.28 9.99
CA ASN A 51 7.45 -2.38 10.98
C ASN A 51 8.77 -1.78 10.47
N ASP A 52 9.67 -2.62 9.96
CA ASP A 52 10.98 -2.19 9.46
C ASP A 52 10.81 -1.23 8.28
N LEU A 53 9.88 -1.53 7.37
CA LEU A 53 9.58 -0.68 6.22
C LEU A 53 9.02 0.68 6.67
N PHE A 54 8.12 0.70 7.64
CA PHE A 54 7.56 1.93 8.18
C PHE A 54 8.63 2.81 8.82
N TYR A 55 9.50 2.26 9.65
CA TYR A 55 10.59 3.00 10.28
C TYR A 55 11.58 3.52 9.24
N ARG A 56 11.93 2.71 8.27
CA ARG A 56 12.78 3.14 7.14
C ARG A 56 12.17 4.30 6.36
N SER A 57 10.91 4.18 5.98
CA SER A 57 10.18 5.22 5.24
C SER A 57 10.11 6.52 6.03
N ARG A 58 9.82 6.43 7.33
CA ARG A 58 9.79 7.58 8.23
C ARG A 58 11.14 8.27 8.35
N GLU A 59 12.21 7.51 8.52
CA GLU A 59 13.56 8.03 8.61
C GLU A 59 13.97 8.75 7.31
N ARG A 60 13.68 8.13 6.16
CA ARG A 60 13.93 8.71 4.84
C ARG A 60 13.13 9.99 4.62
N LYS A 61 11.88 10.01 5.01
CA LYS A 61 11.04 11.21 4.96
C LYS A 61 11.68 12.37 5.74
N TYR A 62 12.12 12.13 6.96
CA TYR A 62 12.77 13.17 7.76
C TYR A 62 14.07 13.70 7.15
N LYS A 63 14.83 12.86 6.47
CA LYS A 63 16.07 13.27 5.79
C LYS A 63 15.81 14.05 4.52
N VAL A 64 14.85 13.62 3.71
CA VAL A 64 14.63 14.16 2.36
C VAL A 64 13.69 15.35 2.33
N MET A 65 12.71 15.40 3.25
CA MET A 65 11.67 16.44 3.24
C MET A 65 12.21 17.87 3.29
N PRO A 66 13.19 18.23 4.16
CA PRO A 66 13.77 19.58 4.15
C PRO A 66 14.43 19.95 2.82
N LEU A 67 15.02 18.98 2.13
CA LEU A 67 15.66 19.18 0.83
C LEU A 67 14.61 19.40 -0.27
N LEU A 68 13.53 18.62 -0.26
CA LEU A 68 12.42 18.77 -1.20
C LEU A 68 11.68 20.10 -1.01
N LEU A 69 11.49 20.54 0.22
CA LEU A 69 10.86 21.84 0.52
C LEU A 69 11.72 23.00 0.00
N ARG A 70 13.05 22.91 0.07
CA ARG A 70 13.94 23.90 -0.54
C ARG A 70 13.85 23.92 -2.07
N LEU A 71 13.66 22.75 -2.71
CA LEU A 71 13.42 22.68 -4.15
C LEU A 71 12.11 23.35 -4.53
N GLN A 72 11.06 23.15 -3.74
CA GLN A 72 9.76 23.81 -3.92
C GLN A 72 9.87 25.32 -3.81
N ASP A 73 10.59 25.83 -2.79
CA ASP A 73 10.78 27.26 -2.56
C ASP A 73 11.61 27.94 -3.67
N ASN A 74 12.46 27.19 -4.37
CA ASN A 74 13.27 27.67 -5.49
C ASN A 74 12.54 27.58 -6.85
N GLU A 75 11.19 27.47 -6.84
CA GLU A 75 10.34 27.44 -8.03
C GLU A 75 10.65 26.29 -9.01
N ILE A 76 11.09 25.15 -8.48
CA ILE A 76 11.22 23.93 -9.28
C ILE A 76 9.83 23.32 -9.43
N ASP A 77 9.28 23.35 -10.64
CA ASP A 77 7.90 23.00 -10.98
C ASP A 77 7.43 21.65 -10.44
N SER A 78 8.31 20.69 -10.29
CA SER A 78 7.99 19.34 -9.82
C SER A 78 8.22 19.11 -8.31
N GLY A 79 8.83 20.06 -7.60
CA GLY A 79 9.21 19.89 -6.18
C GLY A 79 8.03 19.52 -5.29
N HIS A 80 6.88 20.16 -5.48
CA HIS A 80 5.67 19.88 -4.70
C HIS A 80 5.11 18.47 -4.94
N TYR A 81 5.28 17.91 -6.14
CA TYR A 81 4.86 16.52 -6.41
C TYR A 81 5.71 15.52 -5.63
N TYR A 82 7.03 15.74 -5.57
CA TYR A 82 7.92 14.87 -4.79
C TYR A 82 7.63 14.93 -3.30
N VAL A 83 7.33 16.11 -2.77
CA VAL A 83 6.91 16.28 -1.36
C VAL A 83 5.66 15.44 -1.08
N GLN A 84 4.64 15.55 -1.92
CA GLN A 84 3.40 14.80 -1.77
C GLN A 84 3.62 13.28 -1.89
N VAL A 85 4.43 12.85 -2.85
CA VAL A 85 4.72 11.42 -3.06
C VAL A 85 5.42 10.80 -1.84
N VAL A 86 6.42 11.49 -1.30
CA VAL A 86 7.14 11.02 -0.09
C VAL A 86 6.19 10.92 1.10
N ASP A 87 5.32 11.90 1.28
CA ASP A 87 4.33 11.91 2.35
C ASP A 87 3.33 10.76 2.20
N TYR A 88 2.78 10.55 1.01
CA TYR A 88 1.88 9.44 0.73
C TYR A 88 2.55 8.08 0.89
N MET A 89 3.81 7.92 0.49
CA MET A 89 4.55 6.68 0.71
C MET A 89 4.69 6.34 2.20
N ASN A 90 4.97 7.34 3.03
CA ASN A 90 5.02 7.14 4.47
C ASN A 90 3.66 6.69 5.04
N GLU A 91 2.56 7.31 4.60
CA GLU A 91 1.21 6.92 5.01
C GLU A 91 0.83 5.51 4.52
N ILE A 92 1.25 5.12 3.32
CA ILE A 92 1.02 3.77 2.78
C ILE A 92 1.75 2.72 3.63
N THR A 93 2.99 2.95 4.02
CA THR A 93 3.73 2.02 4.89
C THR A 93 3.10 1.89 6.27
N LYS A 94 2.56 2.97 6.81
CA LYS A 94 1.79 2.95 8.06
C LYS A 94 0.51 2.14 7.90
N SER A 95 -0.21 2.34 6.80
CA SER A 95 -1.44 1.61 6.50
C SER A 95 -1.19 0.11 6.34
N LEU A 96 -0.04 -0.29 5.81
CA LEU A 96 0.34 -1.70 5.69
C LEU A 96 0.39 -2.41 7.06
N LEU A 97 0.86 -1.73 8.11
CA LEU A 97 0.83 -2.26 9.47
C LEU A 97 -0.59 -2.53 9.97
N HIS A 98 -1.55 -1.72 9.55
CA HIS A 98 -2.98 -1.92 9.87
C HIS A 98 -3.60 -3.10 9.12
N VAL A 99 -2.89 -3.67 8.15
CA VAL A 99 -3.26 -4.90 7.44
C VAL A 99 -2.55 -6.12 8.05
N THR A 100 -1.24 -6.06 8.17
CA THR A 100 -0.43 -7.21 8.59
C THR A 100 -0.68 -7.64 10.05
N ARG A 101 -0.78 -6.69 10.97
CA ARG A 101 -1.03 -6.98 12.38
C ARG A 101 -2.37 -7.66 12.62
N PRO A 102 -3.50 -7.13 12.16
CA PRO A 102 -4.79 -7.82 12.33
C PRO A 102 -4.82 -9.19 11.67
N CYS A 103 -4.18 -9.38 10.53
CA CYS A 103 -4.08 -10.68 9.88
C CYS A 103 -3.33 -11.70 10.75
N PHE A 104 -2.20 -11.28 11.31
CA PHE A 104 -1.43 -12.12 12.24
C PHE A 104 -2.24 -12.45 13.49
N ASP A 105 -2.84 -11.44 14.14
CA ASP A 105 -3.63 -11.62 15.36
C ASP A 105 -4.82 -12.57 15.12
N HIS A 106 -5.47 -12.44 13.96
CA HIS A 106 -6.60 -13.29 13.58
C HIS A 106 -6.20 -14.78 13.54
N ILE A 107 -5.11 -15.10 12.88
CA ILE A 107 -4.62 -16.49 12.77
C ILE A 107 -3.98 -16.97 14.07
N ASP A 108 -3.24 -16.09 14.77
CA ASP A 108 -2.63 -16.41 16.08
C ASP A 108 -3.68 -16.75 17.14
N ASN A 109 -4.86 -16.17 17.06
CA ASN A 109 -6.01 -16.45 17.92
C ASN A 109 -6.87 -17.64 17.43
N ASN A 110 -6.36 -18.46 16.52
CA ASN A 110 -7.00 -19.65 15.97
C ASN A 110 -8.34 -19.38 15.23
N HIS A 111 -8.49 -18.19 14.65
CA HIS A 111 -9.61 -17.89 13.77
C HIS A 111 -9.36 -18.49 12.38
N GLU A 112 -10.46 -18.80 11.67
CA GLU A 112 -10.37 -19.28 10.30
C GLU A 112 -9.70 -18.25 9.38
N GLY A 113 -8.90 -18.74 8.44
CA GLY A 113 -8.31 -17.93 7.38
C GLY A 113 -9.36 -17.40 6.41
N MET A 114 -8.93 -16.56 5.50
CA MET A 114 -9.80 -16.05 4.44
C MET A 114 -10.14 -17.15 3.44
N THR A 115 -11.35 -17.09 2.89
CA THR A 115 -11.77 -17.95 1.78
C THR A 115 -11.02 -17.55 0.51
N ARG A 116 -11.01 -18.49 -0.46
CA ARG A 116 -10.43 -18.20 -1.79
C ARG A 116 -11.06 -16.97 -2.45
N GLU A 117 -12.37 -16.82 -2.35
CA GLU A 117 -13.10 -15.68 -2.91
C GLU A 117 -12.67 -14.35 -2.27
N GLN A 118 -12.51 -14.33 -0.95
CA GLN A 118 -12.01 -13.14 -0.24
C GLN A 118 -10.59 -12.78 -0.67
N ILE A 119 -9.71 -13.78 -0.81
CA ILE A 119 -8.33 -13.58 -1.29
C ILE A 119 -8.32 -13.05 -2.73
N GLU A 120 -9.13 -13.60 -3.62
CA GLU A 120 -9.23 -13.13 -5.00
C GLU A 120 -9.66 -11.65 -5.08
N ASP A 121 -10.63 -11.23 -4.25
CA ASP A 121 -11.03 -9.82 -4.15
C ASP A 121 -9.86 -8.92 -3.73
N LEU A 122 -9.11 -9.32 -2.73
CA LEU A 122 -7.98 -8.55 -2.20
C LEU A 122 -6.77 -8.55 -3.14
N MET A 123 -6.52 -9.65 -3.85
CA MET A 123 -5.48 -9.74 -4.87
C MET A 123 -5.78 -8.81 -6.04
N LYS A 124 -7.03 -8.71 -6.46
CA LYS A 124 -7.45 -7.76 -7.50
C LYS A 124 -7.15 -6.31 -7.08
N ILE A 125 -7.45 -5.94 -5.84
CA ILE A 125 -7.14 -4.62 -5.30
C ILE A 125 -5.63 -4.36 -5.33
N ASN A 126 -4.83 -5.35 -4.93
CA ASN A 126 -3.37 -5.22 -4.97
C ASN A 126 -2.83 -5.04 -6.40
N ASP A 127 -3.38 -5.76 -7.38
CA ASP A 127 -3.01 -5.60 -8.78
C ASP A 127 -3.30 -4.18 -9.30
N GLU A 128 -4.43 -3.60 -8.90
CA GLU A 128 -4.78 -2.22 -9.24
C GLU A 128 -3.83 -1.21 -8.58
N VAL A 129 -3.46 -1.42 -7.33
CA VAL A 129 -2.45 -0.61 -6.62
C VAL A 129 -1.10 -0.71 -7.32
N GLU A 130 -0.68 -1.90 -7.70
CA GLU A 130 0.58 -2.13 -8.41
C GLU A 130 0.61 -1.41 -9.78
N THR A 131 -0.49 -1.41 -10.49
CA THR A 131 -0.64 -0.67 -11.75
C THR A 131 -0.46 0.84 -11.54
N ILE A 132 -1.08 1.40 -10.50
CA ILE A 132 -0.92 2.81 -10.15
C ILE A 132 0.55 3.11 -9.79
N PHE A 133 1.18 2.28 -8.99
CA PHE A 133 2.58 2.44 -8.59
C PHE A 133 3.53 2.39 -9.79
N THR A 134 3.31 1.48 -10.73
CA THR A 134 4.09 1.39 -11.95
C THR A 134 4.02 2.68 -12.77
N ARG A 135 2.83 3.25 -12.92
CA ARG A 135 2.64 4.51 -13.64
C ARG A 135 3.26 5.71 -12.92
N ILE A 136 3.13 5.77 -11.60
CA ILE A 136 3.81 6.79 -10.78
C ILE A 136 5.32 6.69 -10.97
N ASN A 137 5.86 5.49 -10.94
CA ASN A 137 7.29 5.25 -11.13
C ASN A 137 7.80 5.75 -12.48
N VAL A 138 7.10 5.42 -13.56
CA VAL A 138 7.43 5.91 -14.92
C VAL A 138 7.37 7.43 -14.98
N MET A 139 6.32 8.02 -14.44
CA MET A 139 6.13 9.48 -14.40
C MET A 139 7.28 10.18 -13.65
N LEU A 140 7.67 9.66 -12.49
CA LEU A 140 8.74 10.23 -11.69
C LEU A 140 10.10 10.08 -12.37
N ARG A 141 10.40 8.92 -12.94
CA ARG A 141 11.68 8.66 -13.64
C ARG A 141 11.86 9.54 -14.85
N ASN A 142 10.81 9.82 -15.59
CA ASN A 142 10.85 10.63 -16.81
C ASN A 142 10.62 12.12 -16.52
N ASN A 143 10.35 12.48 -15.25
CA ASN A 143 9.96 13.85 -14.86
C ASN A 143 8.86 14.41 -15.80
N ASP A 144 7.93 13.55 -16.17
CA ASP A 144 6.81 13.85 -17.07
C ASP A 144 5.49 13.54 -16.36
N PHE A 145 4.74 14.58 -16.05
CA PHE A 145 3.49 14.50 -15.29
C PHE A 145 2.25 14.60 -16.18
N ALA A 146 2.40 14.41 -17.49
CA ALA A 146 1.29 14.50 -18.45
C ALA A 146 0.16 13.47 -18.17
N ASP A 147 0.51 12.29 -17.64
CA ASP A 147 -0.43 11.20 -17.35
C ASP A 147 -1.06 11.27 -15.95
N ILE A 148 -0.92 12.40 -15.23
CA ILE A 148 -1.44 12.52 -13.87
C ILE A 148 -2.97 12.29 -13.81
N ASP A 149 -3.71 12.74 -14.83
CA ASP A 149 -5.16 12.55 -14.90
C ASP A 149 -5.53 11.07 -15.03
N LEU A 150 -4.75 10.29 -15.77
CA LEU A 150 -4.92 8.85 -15.86
C LEU A 150 -4.70 8.16 -14.50
N ILE A 151 -3.71 8.59 -13.74
CA ILE A 151 -3.44 8.07 -12.39
C ILE A 151 -4.63 8.38 -11.47
N LEU A 152 -5.22 9.56 -11.56
CA LEU A 152 -6.41 9.93 -10.80
C LEU A 152 -7.64 9.09 -11.19
N GLU A 153 -7.83 8.78 -12.47
CA GLU A 153 -8.87 7.86 -12.93
C GLU A 153 -8.66 6.43 -12.36
N LEU A 154 -7.44 5.92 -12.41
CA LEU A 154 -7.09 4.61 -11.85
C LEU A 154 -7.32 4.57 -10.33
N ARG A 155 -7.06 5.67 -9.62
CA ARG A 155 -7.37 5.81 -8.21
C ARG A 155 -8.88 5.71 -7.95
N ASP A 156 -9.70 6.36 -8.76
CA ASP A 156 -11.15 6.33 -8.63
C ASP A 156 -11.69 4.91 -8.88
N GLU A 157 -11.18 4.22 -9.88
CA GLU A 157 -11.48 2.80 -10.13
C GLU A 157 -11.08 1.91 -8.95
N LEU A 158 -9.91 2.16 -8.34
CA LEU A 158 -9.46 1.46 -7.13
C LEU A 158 -10.44 1.67 -5.97
N PHE A 159 -10.92 2.88 -5.75
CA PHE A 159 -11.89 3.17 -4.71
C PHE A 159 -13.22 2.46 -4.94
N GLU A 160 -13.68 2.34 -6.19
CA GLU A 160 -14.86 1.54 -6.54
C GLU A 160 -14.63 0.06 -6.24
N SER A 161 -13.48 -0.49 -6.60
CA SER A 161 -13.12 -1.88 -6.31
C SER A 161 -13.11 -2.17 -4.80
N ILE A 162 -12.56 -1.25 -4.01
CA ILE A 162 -12.56 -1.36 -2.55
C ILE A 162 -13.99 -1.31 -2.01
N ALA A 163 -14.82 -0.38 -2.49
CA ALA A 163 -16.21 -0.27 -2.07
C ALA A 163 -17.01 -1.53 -2.40
N ASP A 164 -16.81 -2.10 -3.58
CA ASP A 164 -17.45 -3.35 -3.99
C ASP A 164 -16.99 -4.56 -3.15
N ALA A 165 -15.70 -4.63 -2.83
CA ALA A 165 -15.16 -5.67 -1.95
C ALA A 165 -15.76 -5.57 -0.53
N ILE A 166 -15.93 -4.36 0.00
CA ILE A 166 -16.58 -4.12 1.29
C ILE A 166 -18.03 -4.58 1.26
N LYS A 167 -18.79 -4.25 0.21
CA LYS A 167 -20.18 -4.68 0.04
C LYS A 167 -20.31 -6.21 0.01
N ARG A 168 -19.44 -6.89 -0.74
CA ARG A 168 -19.39 -8.36 -0.79
C ARG A 168 -19.09 -8.94 0.58
N GLN A 169 -18.15 -8.37 1.31
CA GLN A 169 -17.79 -8.84 2.65
C GLN A 169 -18.95 -8.67 3.65
N LEU A 170 -19.63 -7.53 3.64
CA LEU A 170 -20.80 -7.28 4.48
C LEU A 170 -21.93 -8.28 4.17
N LYS A 171 -22.15 -8.61 2.90
CA LYS A 171 -23.12 -9.61 2.47
C LYS A 171 -22.77 -11.01 2.97
N ARG A 172 -21.49 -11.40 2.93
CA ARG A 172 -20.99 -12.67 3.46
C ARG A 172 -21.24 -12.77 4.97
N ILE A 173 -20.92 -11.70 5.73
CA ILE A 173 -21.15 -11.64 7.17
C ILE A 173 -22.64 -11.79 7.48
N LYS A 174 -23.51 -11.08 6.78
CA LYS A 174 -24.96 -11.18 6.94
C LYS A 174 -25.49 -12.59 6.66
N ASN A 175 -25.03 -13.24 5.61
CA ASN A 175 -25.40 -14.60 5.25
C ASN A 175 -24.93 -15.61 6.30
N LYS A 176 -23.71 -15.45 6.83
CA LYS A 176 -23.17 -16.29 7.91
C LYS A 176 -23.99 -16.16 9.19
N GLN A 177 -24.37 -14.95 9.58
CA GLN A 177 -25.23 -14.72 10.74
C GLN A 177 -26.61 -15.35 10.55
N SER A 178 -27.22 -15.26 9.39
CA SER A 178 -28.49 -15.88 9.06
C SER A 178 -28.42 -17.41 9.13
N SER A 179 -27.36 -18.01 8.60
CA SER A 179 -27.10 -19.45 8.67
C SER A 179 -26.91 -19.93 10.11
N THR A 180 -26.20 -19.19 10.94
CA THR A 180 -25.99 -19.48 12.36
C THR A 180 -27.32 -19.43 13.12
N LYS A 181 -28.16 -18.43 12.89
CA LYS A 181 -29.50 -18.32 13.49
C LYS A 181 -30.40 -19.49 13.09
N ALA A 182 -30.39 -19.87 11.81
CA ALA A 182 -31.13 -21.01 11.32
C ALA A 182 -30.67 -22.30 11.99
N SER A 183 -29.36 -22.50 12.17
CA SER A 183 -28.80 -23.68 12.86
C SER A 183 -29.21 -23.76 14.33
N LEU A 184 -29.39 -22.63 15.00
CA LEU A 184 -29.85 -22.60 16.40
C LEU A 184 -31.32 -22.89 16.58
N LEU A 185 -32.12 -22.82 15.51
CA LEU A 185 -33.57 -23.15 15.53
C LEU A 185 -33.85 -24.66 15.36
N TYR A 186 -32.86 -25.43 14.97
CA TYR A 186 -32.96 -26.90 14.83
C TYR A 186 -32.25 -27.61 15.99
#